data_eec5d9cdc65d18b803fffea87c184aa7
#
_entry.id   eec5d9cdc65d18b803fffea87c184aa7
#
_cell.length_a   1.000
_cell.length_b   1.000
_cell.length_c   1.000
_cell.angle_alpha   90.00
_cell.angle_beta   90.00
_cell.angle_gamma   90.00
#
_symmetry.space_group_name_H-M   'P 1'
#
loop_
_entity.id
_entity.type
_entity.pdbx_description
1 polymer ?
#
loop_
_entity_poly.entity_id
_entity_poly.type
_entity_poly.pdbx_seq_one_letter_code
_entity_poly.pdbx_strand_id
1 'polypeptide(L)'
;MVRLPRHPGAVPDLAHEQRWLPRLGPLLPVAVPEPVGRGEPDEDYPWSWSVYRWLTGANPTAGAVSAPRRLAEDLGRFVHALRRVAPQDAPAGYRSGALSERDAPTRAAIAELGGRIDTAAVTALWERALRAPRHEGPPMWSHGDLSPGNVLVDGDRLGAVIDFGCAGVGDPAVDLMPAWNLLPAAARPAFREAAGADDAEWARGRGWALSVALIQLPYYWRTNPPLAENSRHVIAEILGERD
;
A
#
# COMPACT_ATOMS: atom_id res chain seq x y z
N MET A 1 16.51 9.29 11.66
CA MET A 1 16.80 8.25 10.62
C MET A 1 17.33 8.97 9.39
N VAL A 2 18.40 8.47 8.78
CA VAL A 2 18.89 8.96 7.48
C VAL A 2 18.37 8.03 6.39
N ARG A 3 17.80 8.58 5.33
CA ARG A 3 17.33 7.84 4.15
C ARG A 3 18.19 8.24 2.94
N LEU A 4 18.92 7.26 2.43
CA LEU A 4 19.83 7.40 1.30
C LEU A 4 19.24 6.63 0.11
N PRO A 5 18.89 7.28 -1.02
CA PRO A 5 18.57 6.58 -2.26
C PRO A 5 19.66 5.55 -2.63
N ARG A 6 19.25 4.38 -3.11
CA ARG A 6 20.18 3.31 -3.51
C ARG A 6 20.38 3.23 -5.03
N HIS A 7 19.59 3.99 -5.78
CA HIS A 7 19.61 4.09 -7.24
C HIS A 7 18.92 5.39 -7.68
N PRO A 8 19.17 5.89 -8.90
CA PRO A 8 18.63 7.17 -9.38
C PRO A 8 17.10 7.25 -9.32
N GLY A 9 16.40 6.13 -9.55
CA GLY A 9 14.93 6.08 -9.54
C GLY A 9 14.29 6.32 -8.16
N ALA A 10 15.05 6.24 -7.06
CA ALA A 10 14.53 6.51 -5.72
C ALA A 10 14.69 7.99 -5.29
N VAL A 11 15.37 8.80 -6.09
CA VAL A 11 15.57 10.23 -5.78
C VAL A 11 14.28 11.05 -5.86
N PRO A 12 13.41 10.83 -6.89
CA PRO A 12 12.12 11.52 -6.96
C PRO A 12 11.21 11.23 -5.77
N ASP A 13 11.21 10.01 -5.23
CA ASP A 13 10.39 9.62 -4.07
C ASP A 13 10.78 10.43 -2.84
N LEU A 14 12.07 10.66 -2.66
CA LEU A 14 12.60 11.46 -1.56
C LEU A 14 12.15 12.94 -1.67
N ALA A 15 12.26 13.51 -2.86
CA ALA A 15 11.82 14.88 -3.12
C ALA A 15 10.30 15.01 -2.94
N HIS A 16 9.55 13.98 -3.32
CA HIS A 16 8.12 13.88 -3.11
C HIS A 16 7.77 13.92 -1.61
N GLU A 17 8.39 13.06 -0.81
CA GLU A 17 8.18 13.04 0.65
C GLU A 17 8.56 14.37 1.31
N GLN A 18 9.67 14.97 0.94
CA GLN A 18 10.09 16.28 1.45
C GLN A 18 9.04 17.37 1.20
N ARG A 19 8.36 17.30 0.06
CA ARG A 19 7.31 18.27 -0.31
C ARG A 19 5.99 18.02 0.42
N TRP A 20 5.56 16.77 0.51
CA TRP A 20 4.18 16.44 0.87
C TRP A 20 4.01 16.03 2.33
N LEU A 21 4.95 15.36 2.96
CA LEU A 21 4.83 14.95 4.36
C LEU A 21 4.57 16.12 5.34
N PRO A 22 5.20 17.30 5.20
CA PRO A 22 4.91 18.44 6.07
C PRO A 22 3.47 18.97 5.93
N ARG A 23 2.81 18.69 4.78
CA ARG A 23 1.42 19.10 4.52
C ARG A 23 0.42 18.04 4.96
N LEU A 24 0.76 16.77 4.76
CA LEU A 24 -0.12 15.64 5.09
C LEU A 24 -0.08 15.31 6.59
N GLY A 25 1.10 15.28 7.20
CA GLY A 25 1.31 14.82 8.56
C GLY A 25 0.39 15.46 9.61
N PRO A 26 0.22 16.80 9.63
CA PRO A 26 -0.66 17.46 10.60
C PRO A 26 -2.15 17.10 10.47
N LEU A 27 -2.57 16.52 9.34
CA LEU A 27 -3.95 16.18 9.03
C LEU A 27 -4.28 14.70 9.28
N LEU A 28 -3.28 13.88 9.57
CA LEU A 28 -3.42 12.43 9.73
C LEU A 28 -3.51 12.02 11.21
N PRO A 29 -4.27 10.96 11.52
CA PRO A 29 -4.54 10.56 12.90
C PRO A 29 -3.38 9.79 13.56
N VAL A 30 -2.31 9.50 12.82
CA VAL A 30 -1.13 8.75 13.30
C VAL A 30 0.14 9.43 12.82
N ALA A 31 1.27 9.12 13.46
CA ALA A 31 2.55 9.67 13.06
C ALA A 31 2.94 9.25 11.63
N VAL A 32 3.54 10.16 10.90
CA VAL A 32 4.17 9.92 9.59
C VAL A 32 5.60 10.47 9.61
N PRO A 33 6.48 10.11 8.68
CA PRO A 33 7.85 10.61 8.67
C PRO A 33 7.87 12.15 8.58
N GLU A 34 8.58 12.77 9.50
CA GLU A 34 8.81 14.21 9.54
C GLU A 34 10.20 14.51 9.00
N PRO A 35 10.33 15.14 7.82
CA PRO A 35 11.62 15.58 7.33
C PRO A 35 12.20 16.68 8.22
N VAL A 36 13.39 16.45 8.78
CA VAL A 36 14.09 17.42 9.65
C VAL A 36 15.37 17.95 9.04
N GLY A 37 15.80 17.39 7.92
CA GLY A 37 16.95 17.84 7.18
C GLY A 37 17.05 17.20 5.79
N ARG A 38 17.82 17.86 4.93
CA ARG A 38 18.14 17.38 3.59
C ARG A 38 19.65 17.54 3.39
N GLY A 39 20.29 16.55 2.78
CA GLY A 39 21.65 16.60 2.31
C GLY A 39 21.69 16.70 0.79
N GLU A 40 22.70 17.38 0.29
CA GLU A 40 22.95 17.52 -1.13
C GLU A 40 23.99 16.48 -1.59
N PRO A 41 24.04 16.19 -2.91
CA PRO A 41 25.05 15.32 -3.48
C PRO A 41 26.48 15.85 -3.22
N ASP A 42 27.42 14.93 -3.08
CA ASP A 42 28.86 15.24 -3.01
C ASP A 42 29.68 14.22 -3.82
N GLU A 43 31.02 14.27 -3.68
CA GLU A 43 31.94 13.39 -4.42
C GLU A 43 31.78 11.91 -4.04
N ASP A 44 31.42 11.62 -2.78
CA ASP A 44 31.27 10.27 -2.24
C ASP A 44 29.86 9.69 -2.43
N TYR A 45 28.85 10.59 -2.58
CA TYR A 45 27.45 10.17 -2.69
C TYR A 45 26.65 11.06 -3.67
N PRO A 46 26.26 10.55 -4.87
CA PRO A 46 25.82 11.37 -5.99
C PRO A 46 24.35 11.82 -5.93
N TRP A 47 23.61 11.55 -4.85
CA TRP A 47 22.19 11.88 -4.75
C TRP A 47 21.86 12.67 -3.49
N SER A 48 20.84 13.52 -3.58
CA SER A 48 20.26 14.15 -2.38
C SER A 48 19.72 13.07 -1.42
N TRP A 49 19.80 13.35 -0.13
CA TRP A 49 19.34 12.45 0.93
C TRP A 49 18.53 13.23 1.98
N SER A 50 17.80 12.50 2.84
CA SER A 50 16.94 13.12 3.84
C SER A 50 17.18 12.57 5.24
N VAL A 51 16.99 13.46 6.22
CA VAL A 51 16.93 13.10 7.64
C VAL A 51 15.49 13.21 8.09
N TYR A 52 14.99 12.15 8.71
CA TYR A 52 13.64 12.11 9.29
C TYR A 52 13.72 11.92 10.81
N ARG A 53 12.74 12.46 11.52
CA ARG A 53 12.52 12.11 12.90
C ARG A 53 12.33 10.60 13.03
N TRP A 54 12.95 9.98 14.04
CA TRP A 54 12.75 8.55 14.28
C TRP A 54 11.32 8.30 14.78
N LEU A 55 10.66 7.30 14.19
CA LEU A 55 9.36 6.80 14.62
C LEU A 55 9.57 5.45 15.32
N THR A 56 8.96 5.29 16.50
CA THR A 56 8.98 4.05 17.26
C THR A 56 7.85 3.12 16.80
N GLY A 57 8.03 1.82 17.02
CA GLY A 57 7.08 0.80 16.66
C GLY A 57 7.75 -0.36 15.93
N ALA A 58 6.98 -1.39 15.67
CA ALA A 58 7.43 -2.58 14.93
C ALA A 58 6.52 -2.83 13.73
N ASN A 59 7.07 -3.39 12.66
CA ASN A 59 6.25 -3.83 11.54
C ASN A 59 5.40 -5.03 11.97
N PRO A 60 4.08 -4.99 11.75
CA PRO A 60 3.21 -6.12 12.06
C PRO A 60 3.48 -7.27 11.07
N THR A 61 3.35 -8.49 11.57
CA THR A 61 3.36 -9.70 10.74
C THR A 61 1.93 -10.17 10.54
N ALA A 62 1.55 -10.50 9.32
CA ALA A 62 0.25 -11.07 9.03
C ALA A 62 0.00 -12.33 9.89
N GLY A 63 -1.17 -12.40 10.53
CA GLY A 63 -1.53 -13.49 11.44
C GLY A 63 -0.97 -13.40 12.87
N ALA A 64 -0.06 -12.45 13.17
CA ALA A 64 0.55 -12.29 14.50
C ALA A 64 0.11 -11.01 15.25
N VAL A 65 -0.93 -10.34 14.76
CA VAL A 65 -1.48 -9.14 15.40
C VAL A 65 -2.38 -9.55 16.55
N SER A 66 -2.10 -9.07 17.77
CA SER A 66 -2.81 -9.45 19.00
C SER A 66 -4.25 -8.90 19.05
N ALA A 67 -4.50 -7.71 18.52
CA ALA A 67 -5.83 -7.11 18.46
C ALA A 67 -6.18 -6.66 17.02
N PRO A 68 -6.42 -7.59 16.09
CA PRO A 68 -6.54 -7.28 14.66
C PRO A 68 -7.72 -6.36 14.35
N ARG A 69 -8.80 -6.41 15.11
CA ARG A 69 -9.93 -5.49 14.94
C ARG A 69 -9.55 -4.04 15.23
N ARG A 70 -8.79 -3.80 16.31
CA ARG A 70 -8.34 -2.43 16.66
C ARG A 70 -7.40 -1.87 15.61
N LEU A 71 -6.45 -2.68 15.14
CA LEU A 71 -5.55 -2.27 14.07
C LEU A 71 -6.34 -2.01 12.77
N ALA A 72 -7.35 -2.82 12.45
CA ALA A 72 -8.23 -2.61 11.31
C ALA A 72 -8.97 -1.28 11.37
N GLU A 73 -9.55 -0.96 12.53
CA GLU A 73 -10.23 0.32 12.76
C GLU A 73 -9.26 1.51 12.65
N ASP A 74 -8.04 1.38 13.19
CA ASP A 74 -7.02 2.44 13.11
C ASP A 74 -6.56 2.67 11.67
N LEU A 75 -6.27 1.60 10.92
CA LEU A 75 -5.90 1.67 9.50
C LEU A 75 -7.04 2.27 8.65
N GLY A 76 -8.28 1.86 8.91
CA GLY A 76 -9.45 2.43 8.22
C GLY A 76 -9.59 3.92 8.48
N ARG A 77 -9.42 4.38 9.73
CA ARG A 77 -9.44 5.82 10.06
C ARG A 77 -8.29 6.58 9.38
N PHE A 78 -7.10 5.97 9.30
CA PHE A 78 -5.99 6.58 8.56
C PHE A 78 -6.33 6.76 7.08
N VAL A 79 -6.80 5.71 6.42
CA VAL A 79 -7.22 5.75 5.00
C VAL A 79 -8.33 6.79 4.80
N HIS A 80 -9.34 6.80 5.67
CA HIS A 80 -10.44 7.78 5.62
C HIS A 80 -9.94 9.22 5.76
N ALA A 81 -9.03 9.47 6.70
CA ALA A 81 -8.46 10.80 6.94
C ALA A 81 -7.63 11.27 5.73
N LEU A 82 -6.79 10.40 5.18
CA LEU A 82 -5.94 10.72 4.02
C LEU A 82 -6.78 11.12 2.79
N ARG A 83 -7.87 10.40 2.52
CA ARG A 83 -8.80 10.71 1.41
C ARG A 83 -9.47 12.07 1.52
N ARG A 84 -9.62 12.60 2.73
CA ARG A 84 -10.25 13.89 2.99
C ARG A 84 -9.31 15.08 2.87
N VAL A 85 -8.03 14.82 2.72
CA VAL A 85 -7.06 15.89 2.46
C VAL A 85 -7.34 16.50 1.08
N ALA A 86 -7.43 17.82 1.05
CA ALA A 86 -7.68 18.53 -0.19
C ALA A 86 -6.59 18.26 -1.24
N PRO A 87 -6.98 17.94 -2.50
CA PRO A 87 -6.05 17.45 -3.51
C PRO A 87 -5.30 18.55 -4.29
N GLN A 88 -5.35 19.84 -3.82
CA GLN A 88 -4.73 20.94 -4.54
C GLN A 88 -3.24 20.69 -4.80
N ASP A 89 -2.83 20.86 -6.06
CA ASP A 89 -1.44 20.66 -6.54
C ASP A 89 -0.86 19.27 -6.30
N ALA A 90 -1.71 18.31 -5.90
CA ALA A 90 -1.27 16.94 -5.64
C ALA A 90 -0.89 16.23 -6.95
N PRO A 91 0.22 15.49 -6.97
CA PRO A 91 0.55 14.66 -8.12
C PRO A 91 -0.36 13.43 -8.20
N ALA A 92 -0.46 12.83 -9.36
CA ALA A 92 -1.02 11.49 -9.48
C ALA A 92 -0.17 10.50 -8.65
N GLY A 93 -0.82 9.63 -7.90
CA GLY A 93 -0.14 8.58 -7.14
C GLY A 93 0.45 7.51 -8.06
N TYR A 94 1.46 6.79 -7.60
CA TYR A 94 2.12 5.74 -8.38
C TYR A 94 1.15 4.60 -8.77
N ARG A 95 0.17 4.29 -7.90
CA ARG A 95 -0.88 3.29 -8.13
C ARG A 95 -2.27 3.92 -8.05
N SER A 96 -2.49 5.02 -8.72
CA SER A 96 -3.72 5.82 -8.63
C SER A 96 -4.60 5.75 -9.89
N GLY A 97 -4.13 5.07 -10.94
CA GLY A 97 -4.87 4.87 -12.18
C GLY A 97 -5.98 3.82 -12.06
N ALA A 98 -6.68 3.59 -13.15
CA ALA A 98 -7.70 2.56 -13.21
C ALA A 98 -7.08 1.16 -13.05
N LEU A 99 -7.78 0.25 -12.34
CA LEU A 99 -7.31 -1.12 -12.15
C LEU A 99 -7.03 -1.83 -13.51
N SER A 100 -7.76 -1.47 -14.56
CA SER A 100 -7.56 -2.01 -15.92
C SER A 100 -6.17 -1.70 -16.51
N GLU A 101 -5.50 -0.66 -16.07
CA GLU A 101 -4.13 -0.35 -16.49
C GLU A 101 -3.11 -1.38 -15.99
N ARG A 102 -3.51 -2.17 -15.01
CA ARG A 102 -2.73 -3.29 -14.48
C ARG A 102 -2.94 -4.60 -15.21
N ASP A 103 -3.82 -4.66 -16.24
CA ASP A 103 -4.20 -5.93 -16.86
C ASP A 103 -3.00 -6.65 -17.49
N ALA A 104 -2.28 -5.98 -18.37
CA ALA A 104 -1.15 -6.58 -19.05
C ALA A 104 -0.05 -7.08 -18.11
N PRO A 105 0.47 -6.30 -17.15
CA PRO A 105 1.49 -6.78 -16.21
C PRO A 105 0.97 -7.86 -15.27
N THR A 106 -0.31 -7.83 -14.87
CA THR A 106 -0.90 -8.87 -14.00
C THR A 106 -1.00 -10.19 -14.74
N ARG A 107 -1.48 -10.21 -16.00
CA ARG A 107 -1.55 -11.42 -16.83
C ARG A 107 -0.18 -12.00 -17.14
N ALA A 108 0.82 -11.14 -17.39
CA ALA A 108 2.21 -11.59 -17.56
C ALA A 108 2.74 -12.29 -16.30
N ALA A 109 2.48 -11.74 -15.12
CA ALA A 109 2.87 -12.33 -13.85
C ALA A 109 2.15 -13.67 -13.58
N ILE A 110 0.85 -13.77 -13.90
CA ILE A 110 0.10 -15.04 -13.81
C ILE A 110 0.75 -16.11 -14.71
N ALA A 111 1.11 -15.75 -15.94
CA ALA A 111 1.76 -16.68 -16.86
C ALA A 111 3.13 -17.14 -16.35
N GLU A 112 3.94 -16.23 -15.79
CA GLU A 112 5.25 -16.54 -15.20
C GLU A 112 5.13 -17.46 -13.99
N LEU A 113 4.06 -17.35 -13.22
CA LEU A 113 3.77 -18.18 -12.05
C LEU A 113 3.15 -19.54 -12.41
N GLY A 114 3.04 -19.88 -13.70
CA GLY A 114 2.52 -21.17 -14.15
C GLY A 114 3.15 -22.36 -13.44
N GLY A 115 2.31 -23.31 -12.97
CA GLY A 115 2.74 -24.49 -12.22
C GLY A 115 3.10 -24.24 -10.74
N ARG A 116 3.05 -22.97 -10.27
CA ARG A 116 3.34 -22.59 -8.86
C ARG A 116 2.10 -22.12 -8.10
N ILE A 117 1.08 -21.66 -8.82
CA ILE A 117 -0.21 -21.23 -8.29
C ILE A 117 -1.34 -21.82 -9.15
N ASP A 118 -2.56 -21.80 -8.67
CA ASP A 118 -3.76 -22.08 -9.49
C ASP A 118 -4.03 -20.89 -10.41
N THR A 119 -3.41 -20.92 -11.60
CA THR A 119 -3.52 -19.83 -12.58
C THR A 119 -4.94 -19.67 -13.12
N ALA A 120 -5.72 -20.74 -13.21
CA ALA A 120 -7.10 -20.68 -13.69
C ALA A 120 -8.01 -19.94 -12.68
N ALA A 121 -7.93 -20.30 -11.40
CA ALA A 121 -8.69 -19.65 -10.34
C ALA A 121 -8.27 -18.17 -10.19
N VAL A 122 -6.97 -17.88 -10.19
CA VAL A 122 -6.45 -16.51 -10.08
C VAL A 122 -6.86 -15.66 -11.28
N THR A 123 -6.84 -16.21 -12.50
CA THR A 123 -7.31 -15.51 -13.71
C THR A 123 -8.79 -15.16 -13.59
N ALA A 124 -9.63 -16.09 -13.16
CA ALA A 124 -11.06 -15.84 -12.95
C ALA A 124 -11.32 -14.73 -11.93
N LEU A 125 -10.56 -14.71 -10.82
CA LEU A 125 -10.62 -13.65 -9.80
C LEU A 125 -10.17 -12.29 -10.37
N TRP A 126 -9.10 -12.27 -11.17
CA TRP A 126 -8.62 -11.06 -11.82
C TRP A 126 -9.65 -10.50 -12.80
N GLU A 127 -10.24 -11.34 -13.63
CA GLU A 127 -11.31 -10.94 -14.55
C GLU A 127 -12.55 -10.40 -13.82
N ARG A 128 -12.88 -10.96 -12.66
CA ARG A 128 -13.94 -10.43 -11.79
C ARG A 128 -13.56 -9.04 -11.26
N ALA A 129 -12.32 -8.84 -10.80
CA ALA A 129 -11.85 -7.54 -10.32
C ALA A 129 -11.92 -6.47 -11.41
N LEU A 130 -11.58 -6.81 -12.66
CA LEU A 130 -11.69 -5.89 -13.82
C LEU A 130 -13.12 -5.48 -14.17
N ARG A 131 -14.13 -6.25 -13.74
CA ARG A 131 -15.55 -5.90 -13.92
C ARG A 131 -16.09 -4.97 -12.85
N ALA A 132 -15.33 -4.72 -11.77
CA ALA A 132 -15.75 -3.77 -10.75
C ALA A 132 -15.95 -2.37 -11.36
N PRO A 133 -17.01 -1.64 -10.98
CA PRO A 133 -17.22 -0.27 -11.44
C PRO A 133 -15.99 0.59 -11.19
N ARG A 134 -15.63 1.43 -12.16
CA ARG A 134 -14.51 2.36 -12.04
C ARG A 134 -14.80 3.44 -11.01
N HIS A 135 -13.75 4.03 -10.48
CA HIS A 135 -13.87 5.25 -9.69
C HIS A 135 -14.25 6.41 -10.63
N GLU A 136 -15.43 7.00 -10.41
CA GLU A 136 -15.95 8.14 -11.18
C GLU A 136 -15.96 9.43 -10.35
N GLY A 137 -15.57 9.34 -9.09
CA GLY A 137 -15.49 10.47 -8.17
C GLY A 137 -14.26 11.35 -8.40
N PRO A 138 -14.14 12.45 -7.65
CA PRO A 138 -12.94 13.28 -7.68
C PRO A 138 -11.72 12.46 -7.25
N PRO A 139 -10.52 12.80 -7.76
CA PRO A 139 -9.30 12.14 -7.31
C PRO A 139 -9.08 12.39 -5.82
N MET A 140 -8.75 11.33 -5.09
CA MET A 140 -8.50 11.38 -3.64
C MET A 140 -7.07 10.97 -3.34
N TRP A 141 -6.52 11.49 -2.23
CA TRP A 141 -5.22 11.05 -1.75
C TRP A 141 -5.25 9.57 -1.37
N SER A 142 -4.21 8.87 -1.76
CA SER A 142 -3.87 7.52 -1.31
C SER A 142 -2.39 7.44 -0.98
N HIS A 143 -2.03 6.53 -0.09
CA HIS A 143 -0.65 6.17 0.20
C HIS A 143 -0.03 5.38 -0.96
N GLY A 144 -0.82 4.53 -1.57
CA GLY A 144 -0.46 3.75 -2.76
C GLY A 144 0.41 2.53 -2.49
N ASP A 145 0.89 2.32 -1.24
CA ASP A 145 1.73 1.17 -0.87
C ASP A 145 1.55 0.74 0.59
N LEU A 146 0.31 0.69 1.07
CA LEU A 146 0.01 0.19 2.42
C LEU A 146 0.27 -1.32 2.50
N SER A 147 1.45 -1.66 2.99
CA SER A 147 1.92 -3.02 3.22
C SER A 147 2.39 -3.18 4.67
N PRO A 148 2.55 -4.41 5.18
CA PRO A 148 3.07 -4.63 6.54
C PRO A 148 4.39 -3.91 6.81
N GLY A 149 5.27 -3.80 5.80
CA GLY A 149 6.56 -3.10 5.92
C GLY A 149 6.45 -1.58 6.11
N ASN A 150 5.32 -1.00 5.71
CA ASN A 150 5.07 0.44 5.77
C ASN A 150 4.16 0.87 6.91
N VAL A 151 3.79 -0.08 7.78
CA VAL A 151 2.97 0.12 8.98
C VAL A 151 3.82 -0.13 10.22
N LEU A 152 3.77 0.75 11.20
CA LEU A 152 4.38 0.56 12.51
C LEU A 152 3.27 0.46 13.56
N VAL A 153 3.32 -0.60 14.37
CA VAL A 153 2.42 -0.80 15.51
C VAL A 153 3.15 -0.53 16.82
N ASP A 154 2.43 0.06 17.76
CA ASP A 154 2.83 0.20 19.16
C ASP A 154 1.79 -0.55 20.00
N GLY A 155 2.19 -1.70 20.54
CA GLY A 155 1.26 -2.67 21.12
C GLY A 155 0.20 -3.10 20.08
N ASP A 156 -1.07 -2.82 20.39
CA ASP A 156 -2.25 -3.22 19.59
C ASP A 156 -2.74 -2.13 18.65
N ARG A 157 -2.05 -1.00 18.56
CA ARG A 157 -2.51 0.19 17.85
C ARG A 157 -1.60 0.53 16.67
N LEU A 158 -2.18 1.15 15.66
CA LEU A 158 -1.42 1.81 14.62
C LEU A 158 -0.66 3.00 15.22
N GLY A 159 0.66 2.91 15.26
CA GLY A 159 1.53 3.98 15.76
C GLY A 159 1.96 4.95 14.66
N ALA A 160 2.34 4.41 13.50
CA ALA A 160 2.78 5.23 12.37
C ALA A 160 2.58 4.53 11.03
N VAL A 161 2.53 5.33 9.96
CA VAL A 161 2.63 4.89 8.56
C VAL A 161 3.83 5.58 7.92
N ILE A 162 4.65 4.81 7.20
CA ILE A 162 5.92 5.26 6.61
C ILE A 162 5.97 4.98 5.10
N ASP A 163 6.93 5.57 4.41
CA ASP A 163 7.21 5.38 2.98
C ASP A 163 6.11 5.92 2.06
N PHE A 164 5.99 7.25 2.03
CA PHE A 164 5.03 7.99 1.21
C PHE A 164 5.50 8.25 -0.23
N GLY A 165 6.56 7.60 -0.70
CA GLY A 165 7.08 7.79 -2.06
C GLY A 165 6.07 7.48 -3.17
N CYS A 166 5.11 6.58 -2.91
CA CYS A 166 4.03 6.24 -3.84
C CYS A 166 2.77 7.10 -3.70
N ALA A 167 2.71 7.97 -2.67
CA ALA A 167 1.49 8.71 -2.34
C ALA A 167 1.10 9.72 -3.44
N GLY A 168 -0.19 9.95 -3.58
CA GLY A 168 -0.72 10.90 -4.54
C GLY A 168 -2.23 10.74 -4.71
N VAL A 169 -2.79 11.41 -5.71
CA VAL A 169 -4.24 11.42 -5.91
C VAL A 169 -4.67 10.55 -7.09
N GLY A 170 -5.87 9.97 -6.98
CA GLY A 170 -6.51 9.15 -8.00
C GLY A 170 -7.60 8.26 -7.44
N ASP A 171 -7.70 6.99 -7.91
CA ASP A 171 -8.60 5.99 -7.33
C ASP A 171 -8.05 5.54 -5.97
N PRO A 172 -8.76 5.79 -4.85
CA PRO A 172 -8.26 5.48 -3.52
C PRO A 172 -8.33 3.99 -3.16
N ALA A 173 -8.90 3.15 -4.02
CA ALA A 173 -9.10 1.73 -3.73
C ALA A 173 -7.80 0.95 -3.45
N VAL A 174 -6.66 1.44 -3.94
CA VAL A 174 -5.35 0.83 -3.66
C VAL A 174 -5.03 0.76 -2.16
N ASP A 175 -5.49 1.72 -1.37
CA ASP A 175 -5.25 1.75 0.08
C ASP A 175 -6.10 0.76 0.87
N LEU A 176 -6.93 -0.03 0.20
CA LEU A 176 -7.65 -1.13 0.83
C LEU A 176 -6.84 -2.44 0.86
N MET A 177 -5.65 -2.48 0.28
CA MET A 177 -4.77 -3.67 0.30
C MET A 177 -4.50 -4.27 1.70
N PRO A 178 -4.44 -3.48 2.82
CA PRO A 178 -4.28 -4.05 4.15
C PRO A 178 -5.32 -5.10 4.54
N ALA A 179 -6.49 -5.08 3.94
CA ALA A 179 -7.51 -6.11 4.14
C ALA A 179 -7.00 -7.52 3.84
N TRP A 180 -6.10 -7.67 2.86
CA TRP A 180 -5.60 -8.96 2.40
C TRP A 180 -4.11 -9.20 2.67
N ASN A 181 -3.32 -8.12 2.77
CA ASN A 181 -1.88 -8.28 3.00
C ASN A 181 -1.48 -8.27 4.48
N LEU A 182 -2.41 -7.88 5.39
CA LEU A 182 -2.11 -7.74 6.81
C LEU A 182 -3.23 -8.28 7.73
N LEU A 183 -4.50 -7.94 7.43
CA LEU A 183 -5.61 -8.19 8.33
C LEU A 183 -6.22 -9.58 8.11
N PRO A 184 -6.50 -10.36 9.18
CA PRO A 184 -7.26 -11.58 9.06
C PRO A 184 -8.71 -11.29 8.60
N ALA A 185 -9.34 -12.25 7.95
CA ALA A 185 -10.68 -12.13 7.39
C ALA A 185 -11.71 -11.56 8.39
N ALA A 186 -11.66 -12.00 9.65
CA ALA A 186 -12.58 -11.55 10.70
C ALA A 186 -12.45 -10.02 11.04
N ALA A 187 -11.34 -9.39 10.72
CA ALA A 187 -11.13 -7.97 10.99
C ALA A 187 -11.45 -7.06 9.79
N ARG A 188 -11.59 -7.62 8.59
CA ARG A 188 -11.86 -6.88 7.34
C ARG A 188 -13.12 -6.03 7.37
N PRO A 189 -14.26 -6.49 7.95
CA PRO A 189 -15.46 -5.65 8.06
C PRO A 189 -15.22 -4.36 8.84
N ALA A 190 -14.48 -4.42 9.95
CA ALA A 190 -14.17 -3.24 10.75
C ALA A 190 -13.25 -2.26 9.99
N PHE A 191 -12.29 -2.78 9.22
CA PHE A 191 -11.45 -1.95 8.35
C PHE A 191 -12.28 -1.26 7.26
N ARG A 192 -13.12 -2.02 6.56
CA ARG A 192 -13.98 -1.53 5.49
C ARG A 192 -14.91 -0.42 5.97
N GLU A 193 -15.57 -0.64 7.11
CA GLU A 193 -16.47 0.33 7.76
C GLU A 193 -15.70 1.61 8.13
N ALA A 194 -14.56 1.49 8.81
CA ALA A 194 -13.76 2.63 9.24
C ALA A 194 -13.15 3.41 8.06
N ALA A 195 -12.81 2.74 6.95
CA ALA A 195 -12.35 3.36 5.71
C ALA A 195 -13.49 4.01 4.92
N GLY A 196 -14.75 3.66 5.19
CA GLY A 196 -15.92 4.14 4.45
C GLY A 196 -15.98 3.61 3.01
N ALA A 197 -15.47 2.39 2.77
CA ALA A 197 -15.39 1.82 1.43
C ALA A 197 -16.71 1.15 1.01
N ASP A 198 -17.23 1.53 -0.15
CA ASP A 198 -18.40 0.88 -0.77
C ASP A 198 -18.04 -0.47 -1.42
N ASP A 199 -19.04 -1.16 -1.97
CA ASP A 199 -18.85 -2.48 -2.60
C ASP A 199 -17.95 -2.42 -3.83
N ALA A 200 -18.09 -1.38 -4.66
CA ALA A 200 -17.31 -1.22 -5.87
C ALA A 200 -15.85 -0.91 -5.55
N GLU A 201 -15.61 -0.03 -4.58
CA GLU A 201 -14.27 0.29 -4.11
C GLU A 201 -13.59 -0.91 -3.44
N TRP A 202 -14.34 -1.67 -2.61
CA TRP A 202 -13.85 -2.89 -1.99
C TRP A 202 -13.43 -3.94 -3.03
N ALA A 203 -14.23 -4.12 -4.08
CA ALA A 203 -13.90 -5.03 -5.17
C ALA A 203 -12.64 -4.58 -5.94
N ARG A 204 -12.46 -3.28 -6.19
CA ARG A 204 -11.24 -2.75 -6.78
C ARG A 204 -10.03 -2.90 -5.87
N GLY A 205 -10.20 -2.64 -4.55
CA GLY A 205 -9.14 -2.82 -3.56
C GLY A 205 -8.63 -4.27 -3.50
N ARG A 206 -9.55 -5.25 -3.56
CA ARG A 206 -9.20 -6.67 -3.70
C ARG A 206 -8.40 -6.93 -4.98
N GLY A 207 -8.81 -6.32 -6.07
CA GLY A 207 -8.08 -6.40 -7.35
C GLY A 207 -6.67 -5.81 -7.26
N TRP A 208 -6.52 -4.67 -6.60
CA TRP A 208 -5.20 -4.06 -6.35
C TRP A 208 -4.30 -4.99 -5.51
N ALA A 209 -4.82 -5.54 -4.41
CA ALA A 209 -4.07 -6.48 -3.58
C ALA A 209 -3.60 -7.70 -4.39
N LEU A 210 -4.49 -8.29 -5.20
CA LEU A 210 -4.17 -9.42 -6.05
C LEU A 210 -3.11 -9.07 -7.09
N SER A 211 -3.28 -7.95 -7.83
CA SER A 211 -2.33 -7.53 -8.87
C SER A 211 -0.94 -7.26 -8.30
N VAL A 212 -0.85 -6.53 -7.19
CA VAL A 212 0.43 -6.23 -6.54
C VAL A 212 1.12 -7.50 -6.08
N ALA A 213 0.39 -8.41 -5.42
CA ALA A 213 0.95 -9.69 -4.96
C ALA A 213 1.45 -10.56 -6.12
N LEU A 214 0.68 -10.65 -7.22
CA LEU A 214 1.07 -11.43 -8.39
C LEU A 214 2.33 -10.89 -9.08
N ILE A 215 2.43 -9.57 -9.24
CA ILE A 215 3.58 -8.94 -9.89
C ILE A 215 4.83 -8.99 -9.00
N GLN A 216 4.67 -8.83 -7.70
CA GLN A 216 5.79 -8.88 -6.75
C GLN A 216 6.35 -10.28 -6.56
N LEU A 217 5.51 -11.31 -6.61
CA LEU A 217 5.92 -12.68 -6.27
C LEU A 217 7.06 -13.21 -7.15
N PRO A 218 7.02 -13.15 -8.49
CA PRO A 218 8.15 -13.60 -9.32
C PRO A 218 9.42 -12.80 -9.05
N TYR A 219 9.29 -11.47 -8.94
CA TYR A 219 10.43 -10.57 -8.73
C TYR A 219 11.15 -10.82 -7.40
N TYR A 220 10.40 -11.05 -6.31
CA TYR A 220 10.95 -11.25 -4.96
C TYR A 220 11.13 -12.71 -4.57
N TRP A 221 10.80 -13.66 -5.42
CA TRP A 221 10.79 -15.09 -5.11
C TRP A 221 12.06 -15.58 -4.38
N ARG A 222 13.24 -15.06 -4.77
CA ARG A 222 14.54 -15.44 -4.20
C ARG A 222 15.25 -14.28 -3.50
N THR A 223 14.90 -13.03 -3.84
CA THR A 223 15.64 -11.84 -3.42
C THR A 223 15.09 -11.21 -2.15
N ASN A 224 13.80 -11.44 -1.83
CA ASN A 224 13.16 -10.92 -0.63
C ASN A 224 12.11 -11.90 -0.11
N PRO A 225 12.51 -12.93 0.68
CA PRO A 225 11.62 -13.96 1.19
C PRO A 225 10.40 -13.42 1.95
N PRO A 226 10.51 -12.40 2.83
CA PRO A 226 9.34 -11.84 3.52
C PRO A 226 8.28 -11.26 2.58
N LEU A 227 8.68 -10.52 1.54
CA LEU A 227 7.74 -9.98 0.54
C LEU A 227 7.13 -11.09 -0.33
N ALA A 228 7.92 -12.10 -0.70
CA ALA A 228 7.41 -13.25 -1.43
C ALA A 228 6.39 -14.06 -0.59
N GLU A 229 6.62 -14.20 0.73
CA GLU A 229 5.69 -14.87 1.64
C GLU A 229 4.40 -14.06 1.79
N ASN A 230 4.49 -12.76 1.97
CA ASN A 230 3.31 -11.88 2.02
C ASN A 230 2.51 -11.95 0.71
N SER A 231 3.18 -11.99 -0.45
CA SER A 231 2.49 -12.15 -1.74
C SER A 231 1.74 -13.49 -1.84
N ARG A 232 2.35 -14.59 -1.38
CA ARG A 232 1.68 -15.91 -1.31
C ARG A 232 0.49 -15.87 -0.37
N HIS A 233 0.63 -15.23 0.79
CA HIS A 233 -0.45 -15.04 1.75
C HIS A 233 -1.63 -14.29 1.11
N VAL A 234 -1.39 -13.16 0.45
CA VAL A 234 -2.45 -12.38 -0.23
C VAL A 234 -3.20 -13.23 -1.26
N ILE A 235 -2.46 -13.96 -2.11
CA ILE A 235 -3.06 -14.81 -3.14
C ILE A 235 -3.94 -15.89 -2.49
N ALA A 236 -3.44 -16.54 -1.43
CA ALA A 236 -4.18 -17.58 -0.71
C ALA A 236 -5.44 -17.03 -0.02
N GLU A 237 -5.35 -15.86 0.63
CA GLU A 237 -6.48 -15.20 1.27
C GLU A 237 -7.59 -14.86 0.28
N ILE A 238 -7.22 -14.31 -0.90
CA ILE A 238 -8.21 -13.96 -1.94
C ILE A 238 -8.82 -15.20 -2.59
N LEU A 239 -8.03 -16.27 -2.80
CA LEU A 239 -8.53 -17.55 -3.30
C LEU A 239 -9.46 -18.25 -2.30
N GLY A 240 -9.23 -18.07 -1.01
CA GLY A 240 -10.02 -18.66 0.07
C GLY A 240 -11.34 -17.92 0.38
N GLU A 241 -11.50 -16.68 -0.11
CA GLU A 241 -12.76 -15.94 0.09
C GLU A 241 -13.91 -16.65 -0.65
N ARG A 242 -14.93 -17.03 0.11
CA ARG A 242 -16.22 -17.48 -0.44
C ARG A 242 -17.06 -16.23 -0.75
N ASP A 243 -17.56 -16.15 -1.95
CA ASP A 243 -18.54 -15.11 -2.35
C ASP A 243 -19.84 -15.24 -1.60
#